data_fac274ed30735b2ac7f20c12387a68a1
#
_entry.id   fac274ed30735b2ac7f20c12387a68a1
#
_cell.length_a   1.000
_cell.length_b   1.000
_cell.length_c   1.000
_cell.angle_alpha   90.00
_cell.angle_beta   90.00
_cell.angle_gamma   90.00
#
_symmetry.space_group_name_H-M   'P 1'
#
loop_
_entity.id
_entity.type
_entity.pdbx_description
1 polymer ?
#
loop_
_entity_poly.entity_id
_entity_poly.type
_entity_poly.pdbx_seq_one_letter_code
_entity_poly.pdbx_strand_id
1 'polypeptide(L)'
;MALFQPQFAGILLGSGLILSLGGLLYRVASIQSQDHRLFNFLHLGLVKMVLFFRLLWPLGKTPLMVAMLGVLYFSGWSSGFWATLFFCIIACIEKSLKLMVKRPRPFSVLPGVQMSQPQKPQDPSHPSGDSMRVWYLAFVIPMAFGLPWAVLILFCCIAILVSLGRIALGVHFPLDVMGGMGLGLIGAGLYQLFL
;
A
#
# COMPACT_ATOMS: atom_id res chain seq x y z
N MET A 1 11.01 -9.81 -21.98
CA MET A 1 11.95 -10.51 -21.08
C MET A 1 12.95 -9.60 -20.35
N ALA A 2 13.09 -8.32 -20.72
CA ALA A 2 14.04 -7.40 -20.06
C ALA A 2 13.46 -6.63 -18.83
N LEU A 3 12.23 -6.91 -18.43
CA LEU A 3 11.50 -6.17 -17.39
C LEU A 3 11.97 -6.46 -15.97
N PHE A 4 12.59 -7.59 -15.72
CA PHE A 4 12.81 -8.10 -14.36
C PHE A 4 14.24 -8.59 -14.17
N GLN A 5 15.20 -7.69 -14.50
CA GLN A 5 16.60 -7.94 -14.18
C GLN A 5 16.84 -7.85 -12.65
N PRO A 6 17.83 -8.54 -12.09
CA PRO A 6 18.16 -8.49 -10.65
C PRO A 6 18.35 -7.08 -10.10
N GLN A 7 18.79 -6.14 -10.94
CA GLN A 7 18.91 -4.71 -10.60
C GLN A 7 17.57 -4.08 -10.20
N PHE A 8 16.45 -4.53 -10.79
CA PHE A 8 15.12 -4.02 -10.47
C PHE A 8 14.70 -4.41 -9.06
N ALA A 9 15.07 -5.61 -8.58
CA ALA A 9 14.84 -6.00 -7.19
C ALA A 9 15.52 -5.04 -6.21
N GLY A 10 16.78 -4.65 -6.49
CA GLY A 10 17.52 -3.66 -5.69
C GLY A 10 16.82 -2.30 -5.64
N ILE A 11 16.27 -1.83 -6.77
CA ILE A 11 15.49 -0.58 -6.83
C ILE A 11 14.22 -0.68 -5.97
N LEU A 12 13.47 -1.78 -6.07
CA LEU A 12 12.26 -1.98 -5.28
C LEU A 12 12.58 -2.05 -3.78
N LEU A 13 13.61 -2.78 -3.39
CA LEU A 13 14.03 -2.89 -1.99
C LEU A 13 14.51 -1.56 -1.44
N GLY A 14 15.39 -0.85 -2.17
CA GLY A 14 15.93 0.44 -1.75
C GLY A 14 14.84 1.51 -1.64
N SER A 15 14.01 1.67 -2.66
CA SER A 15 12.89 2.63 -2.62
C SER A 15 11.87 2.24 -1.55
N GLY A 16 11.58 0.96 -1.40
CA GLY A 16 10.68 0.46 -0.37
C GLY A 16 11.16 0.76 1.05
N LEU A 17 12.45 0.59 1.32
CA LEU A 17 13.07 0.95 2.61
C LEU A 17 12.98 2.46 2.86
N ILE A 18 13.35 3.28 1.90
CA ILE A 18 13.29 4.75 2.02
C ILE A 18 11.85 5.20 2.34
N LEU A 19 10.87 4.68 1.63
CA LEU A 19 9.46 5.04 1.84
C LEU A 19 8.92 4.52 3.18
N SER A 20 9.28 3.30 3.59
CA SER A 20 8.86 2.74 4.86
C SER A 20 9.43 3.52 6.05
N LEU A 21 10.72 3.82 6.01
CA LEU A 21 11.38 4.63 7.04
C LEU A 21 10.89 6.08 7.01
N GLY A 22 10.71 6.67 5.82
CA GLY A 22 10.11 7.99 5.63
C GLY A 22 8.72 8.08 6.25
N GLY A 23 7.90 7.03 6.15
CA GLY A 23 6.60 6.94 6.80
C GLY A 23 6.64 7.09 8.32
N LEU A 24 7.72 6.69 8.97
CA LEU A 24 7.90 6.81 10.43
C LEU A 24 8.27 8.24 10.89
N LEU A 25 8.65 9.11 9.96
CA LEU A 25 9.04 10.50 10.27
C LEU A 25 7.89 11.34 10.84
N TYR A 26 6.64 10.85 10.77
CA TYR A 26 5.49 11.52 11.43
C TYR A 26 5.70 11.73 12.95
N ARG A 27 6.65 11.02 13.58
CA ARG A 27 7.03 11.23 15.00
C ARG A 27 7.77 12.54 15.24
N VAL A 28 8.32 13.16 14.19
CA VAL A 28 8.95 14.47 14.27
C VAL A 28 7.86 15.53 14.14
N ALA A 29 7.72 16.40 15.14
CA ALA A 29 6.59 17.35 15.23
C ALA A 29 6.45 18.25 13.99
N SER A 30 7.58 18.74 13.44
CA SER A 30 7.57 19.55 12.22
C SER A 30 7.04 18.79 10.99
N ILE A 31 7.42 17.51 10.85
CA ILE A 31 6.97 16.64 9.76
C ILE A 31 5.50 16.23 9.97
N GLN A 32 5.10 15.96 11.21
CA GLN A 32 3.70 15.67 11.54
C GLN A 32 2.79 16.84 11.14
N SER A 33 3.20 18.09 11.43
CA SER A 33 2.41 19.25 11.05
C SER A 33 2.28 19.41 9.54
N GLN A 34 3.34 19.10 8.78
CA GLN A 34 3.31 19.10 7.32
C GLN A 34 2.44 17.95 6.77
N ASP A 35 2.51 16.77 7.37
CA ASP A 35 1.67 15.61 7.00
C ASP A 35 0.18 15.91 7.20
N HIS A 36 -0.18 16.60 8.30
CA HIS A 36 -1.55 17.07 8.55
C HIS A 36 -1.99 18.14 7.54
N ARG A 37 -1.11 19.09 7.18
CA ARG A 37 -1.41 20.09 6.15
C ARG A 37 -1.61 19.45 4.77
N LEU A 38 -0.72 18.53 4.40
CA LEU A 38 -0.82 17.78 3.14
C LEU A 38 -2.09 16.92 3.11
N PHE A 39 -2.42 16.25 4.24
CA PHE A 39 -3.68 15.51 4.37
C PHE A 39 -4.88 16.42 4.10
N ASN A 40 -4.98 17.57 4.78
CA ASN A 40 -6.09 18.49 4.62
C ASN A 40 -6.22 19.00 3.18
N PHE A 41 -5.10 19.36 2.55
CA PHE A 41 -5.07 19.81 1.16
C PHE A 41 -5.60 18.73 0.20
N LEU A 42 -5.08 17.51 0.32
CA LEU A 42 -5.49 16.39 -0.53
C LEU A 42 -6.93 15.96 -0.23
N HIS A 43 -7.30 15.84 1.04
CA HIS A 43 -8.64 15.40 1.45
C HIS A 43 -9.72 16.35 0.94
N LEU A 44 -9.55 17.67 1.10
CA LEU A 44 -10.49 18.67 0.61
C LEU A 44 -10.70 18.60 -0.91
N GLY A 45 -9.66 18.32 -1.67
CA GLY A 45 -9.75 18.12 -3.12
C GLY A 45 -10.45 16.81 -3.49
N LEU A 46 -10.09 15.73 -2.82
CA LEU A 46 -10.50 14.36 -3.18
C LEU A 46 -11.86 13.96 -2.60
N VAL A 47 -12.31 14.57 -1.51
CA VAL A 47 -13.60 14.23 -0.86
C VAL A 47 -14.79 14.42 -1.80
N LYS A 48 -14.69 15.31 -2.77
CA LYS A 48 -15.72 15.52 -3.81
C LYS A 48 -15.93 14.26 -4.68
N MET A 49 -14.92 13.38 -4.76
CA MET A 49 -14.95 12.13 -5.50
C MET A 49 -15.13 10.91 -4.56
N VAL A 50 -15.68 11.09 -3.37
CA VAL A 50 -15.78 10.04 -2.34
C VAL A 50 -16.49 8.77 -2.84
N LEU A 51 -17.53 8.91 -3.67
CA LEU A 51 -18.25 7.77 -4.26
C LEU A 51 -17.35 6.93 -5.16
N PHE A 52 -16.54 7.57 -6.00
CA PHE A 52 -15.55 6.90 -6.82
C PHE A 52 -14.55 6.12 -5.97
N PHE A 53 -14.01 6.72 -4.91
CA PHE A 53 -13.06 6.05 -4.02
C PHE A 53 -13.70 4.93 -3.18
N ARG A 54 -15.01 5.01 -2.89
CA ARG A 54 -15.77 3.90 -2.28
C ARG A 54 -15.87 2.70 -3.21
N LEU A 55 -16.01 2.92 -4.53
CA LEU A 55 -16.00 1.82 -5.51
C LEU A 55 -14.64 1.13 -5.58
N LEU A 56 -13.54 1.87 -5.42
CA LEU A 56 -12.18 1.32 -5.41
C LEU A 56 -11.80 0.69 -4.05
N TRP A 57 -12.56 0.96 -2.99
CA TRP A 57 -12.25 0.49 -1.63
C TRP A 57 -12.03 -1.03 -1.51
N PRO A 58 -12.78 -1.92 -2.19
CA PRO A 58 -12.56 -3.36 -2.09
C PRO A 58 -11.21 -3.82 -2.65
N LEU A 59 -10.60 -3.06 -3.58
CA LEU A 59 -9.33 -3.43 -4.20
C LEU A 59 -8.15 -3.51 -3.21
N GLY A 60 -8.20 -2.76 -2.10
CA GLY A 60 -7.19 -2.81 -1.04
C GLY A 60 -7.47 -3.87 0.04
N LYS A 61 -8.57 -4.63 -0.05
CA LYS A 61 -9.02 -5.50 1.05
C LYS A 61 -8.44 -6.90 1.00
N THR A 62 -8.37 -7.52 2.19
CA THR A 62 -7.84 -8.87 2.37
C THR A 62 -8.54 -9.92 1.50
N PRO A 63 -9.87 -9.93 1.30
CA PRO A 63 -10.49 -10.94 0.44
C PRO A 63 -9.97 -10.92 -1.00
N LEU A 64 -9.81 -9.73 -1.60
CA LEU A 64 -9.24 -9.63 -2.94
C LEU A 64 -7.78 -10.05 -2.95
N MET A 65 -7.01 -9.65 -1.92
CA MET A 65 -5.60 -10.07 -1.80
C MET A 65 -5.47 -11.60 -1.77
N VAL A 66 -6.28 -12.29 -0.97
CA VAL A 66 -6.27 -13.76 -0.88
C VAL A 66 -6.64 -14.39 -2.23
N ALA A 67 -7.67 -13.87 -2.91
CA ALA A 67 -8.03 -14.32 -4.24
C ALA A 67 -6.89 -14.15 -5.26
N MET A 68 -6.22 -13.00 -5.25
CA MET A 68 -5.09 -12.73 -6.15
C MET A 68 -3.86 -13.60 -5.84
N LEU A 69 -3.58 -13.89 -4.57
CA LEU A 69 -2.55 -14.86 -4.20
C LEU A 69 -2.88 -16.26 -4.76
N GLY A 70 -4.15 -16.68 -4.72
CA GLY A 70 -4.60 -17.91 -5.37
C GLY A 70 -4.38 -17.91 -6.88
N VAL A 71 -4.66 -16.78 -7.55
CA VAL A 71 -4.43 -16.62 -8.99
C VAL A 71 -2.94 -16.74 -9.34
N LEU A 72 -2.02 -16.30 -8.47
CA LEU A 72 -0.57 -16.38 -8.73
C LEU A 72 -0.05 -17.82 -8.83
N TYR A 73 -0.75 -18.82 -8.28
CA TYR A 73 -0.37 -20.23 -8.47
C TYR A 73 -0.58 -20.72 -9.91
N PHE A 74 -1.40 -20.04 -10.72
CA PHE A 74 -1.53 -20.36 -12.16
C PHE A 74 -0.30 -19.92 -12.98
N SER A 75 0.56 -19.03 -12.47
CA SER A 75 1.85 -18.72 -13.10
C SER A 75 2.93 -19.77 -12.79
N GLY A 76 2.68 -20.66 -11.83
CA GLY A 76 3.57 -21.74 -11.40
C GLY A 76 3.53 -21.91 -9.88
N TRP A 77 3.69 -23.15 -9.40
CA TRP A 77 3.65 -23.46 -7.98
C TRP A 77 4.69 -22.67 -7.16
N SER A 78 5.93 -22.66 -7.64
CA SER A 78 7.04 -21.92 -6.98
C SER A 78 6.74 -20.42 -6.90
N SER A 79 6.27 -19.83 -7.99
CA SER A 79 5.89 -18.41 -8.07
C SER A 79 4.78 -18.06 -7.06
N GLY A 80 3.68 -18.84 -7.03
CA GLY A 80 2.60 -18.66 -6.05
C GLY A 80 3.06 -18.81 -4.61
N PHE A 81 3.94 -19.79 -4.33
CA PHE A 81 4.50 -20.02 -3.00
C PHE A 81 5.33 -18.82 -2.51
N TRP A 82 6.30 -18.36 -3.30
CA TRP A 82 7.13 -17.22 -2.91
C TRP A 82 6.32 -15.93 -2.78
N ALA A 83 5.34 -15.70 -3.69
CA ALA A 83 4.44 -14.57 -3.56
C ALA A 83 3.64 -14.61 -2.27
N THR A 84 3.11 -15.77 -1.89
CA THR A 84 2.36 -15.92 -0.63
C THR A 84 3.25 -15.73 0.58
N LEU A 85 4.44 -16.34 0.59
CA LEU A 85 5.39 -16.26 1.69
C LEU A 85 5.80 -14.81 1.96
N PHE A 86 6.24 -14.07 0.93
CA PHE A 86 6.69 -12.68 1.12
C PHE A 86 5.53 -11.76 1.47
N PHE A 87 4.33 -12.01 0.94
CA PHE A 87 3.16 -11.29 1.42
C PHE A 87 2.89 -11.52 2.91
N CYS A 88 2.94 -12.76 3.39
CA CYS A 88 2.77 -13.07 4.80
C CYS A 88 3.82 -12.36 5.67
N ILE A 89 5.08 -12.33 5.23
CA ILE A 89 6.15 -11.63 5.95
C ILE A 89 5.84 -10.13 6.08
N ILE A 90 5.54 -9.45 4.97
CA ILE A 90 5.24 -8.01 5.03
C ILE A 90 3.93 -7.71 5.78
N ALA A 91 2.94 -8.60 5.74
CA ALA A 91 1.70 -8.46 6.51
C ALA A 91 1.95 -8.61 8.02
N CYS A 92 2.83 -9.52 8.43
CA CYS A 92 3.27 -9.63 9.82
C CYS A 92 4.02 -8.37 10.27
N ILE A 93 4.91 -7.84 9.44
CA ILE A 93 5.62 -6.57 9.72
C ILE A 93 4.62 -5.42 9.85
N GLU A 94 3.68 -5.30 8.92
CA GLU A 94 2.62 -4.26 8.95
C GLU A 94 1.84 -4.31 10.26
N LYS A 95 1.39 -5.50 10.66
CA LYS A 95 0.63 -5.68 11.90
C LYS A 95 1.47 -5.36 13.13
N SER A 96 2.73 -5.79 13.15
CA SER A 96 3.66 -5.49 14.25
C SER A 96 3.92 -3.99 14.38
N LEU A 97 4.15 -3.30 13.25
CA LEU A 97 4.33 -1.86 13.23
C LEU A 97 3.07 -1.14 13.76
N LYS A 98 1.87 -1.57 13.39
CA LYS A 98 0.63 -0.99 13.93
C LYS A 98 0.54 -1.10 15.45
N LEU A 99 0.89 -2.27 16.00
CA LEU A 99 0.86 -2.50 17.45
C LEU A 99 1.89 -1.66 18.20
N MET A 100 3.06 -1.42 17.59
CA MET A 100 4.15 -0.64 18.19
C MET A 100 3.94 0.87 18.04
N VAL A 101 3.46 1.30 16.89
CA VAL A 101 3.36 2.71 16.49
C VAL A 101 2.11 3.38 17.06
N LYS A 102 0.98 2.68 17.05
CA LYS A 102 -0.34 3.10 17.59
C LYS A 102 -0.80 4.49 17.12
N ARG A 103 -0.47 4.87 15.89
CA ARG A 103 -0.84 6.17 15.33
C ARG A 103 -2.36 6.30 15.23
N PRO A 104 -2.98 7.37 15.77
CA PRO A 104 -4.41 7.60 15.60
C PRO A 104 -4.74 7.94 14.15
N ARG A 105 -6.00 7.73 13.74
CA ARG A 105 -6.46 7.98 12.37
C ARG A 105 -6.93 9.42 12.18
N PRO A 106 -6.88 9.98 10.94
CA PRO A 106 -7.29 11.36 10.65
C PRO A 106 -8.67 11.69 11.21
N PHE A 107 -9.69 10.86 10.95
CA PHE A 107 -11.05 11.08 11.41
C PHE A 107 -11.23 11.09 12.94
N SER A 108 -10.23 10.61 13.69
CA SER A 108 -10.30 10.58 15.17
C SER A 108 -9.58 11.77 15.82
N VAL A 109 -8.74 12.51 15.09
CA VAL A 109 -7.89 13.58 15.66
C VAL A 109 -8.00 14.92 14.93
N LEU A 110 -8.47 14.95 13.68
CA LEU A 110 -8.64 16.20 12.95
C LEU A 110 -10.09 16.66 12.98
N PRO A 111 -10.35 17.90 13.40
CA PRO A 111 -11.71 18.44 13.41
C PRO A 111 -12.25 18.55 11.97
N GLY A 112 -13.53 18.23 11.80
CA GLY A 112 -14.21 18.32 10.49
C GLY A 112 -13.94 17.17 9.52
N VAL A 113 -13.01 16.26 9.82
CA VAL A 113 -12.73 15.09 8.97
C VAL A 113 -13.70 13.95 9.31
N GLN A 114 -14.54 13.59 8.34
CA GLN A 114 -15.47 12.47 8.46
C GLN A 114 -14.93 11.22 7.75
N MET A 115 -15.06 10.08 8.42
CA MET A 115 -14.75 8.80 7.79
C MET A 115 -15.84 8.44 6.79
N SER A 116 -15.45 8.23 5.53
CA SER A 116 -16.36 7.97 4.42
C SER A 116 -16.28 6.54 3.86
N GLN A 117 -15.47 5.66 4.43
CA GLN A 117 -15.41 4.25 3.99
C GLN A 117 -16.54 3.41 4.60
N PRO A 118 -16.96 2.28 3.94
CA PRO A 118 -18.09 1.46 4.39
C PRO A 118 -17.92 0.81 5.77
N GLN A 119 -16.69 0.45 6.14
CA GLN A 119 -16.40 -0.20 7.43
C GLN A 119 -15.44 0.63 8.26
N LYS A 120 -15.79 0.88 9.53
CA LYS A 120 -14.91 1.60 10.46
C LYS A 120 -13.70 0.72 10.83
N PRO A 121 -12.47 1.18 10.57
CA PRO A 121 -11.28 0.46 11.00
C PRO A 121 -11.11 0.57 12.51
N GLN A 122 -10.69 -0.52 13.14
CA GLN A 122 -10.45 -0.60 14.59
C GLN A 122 -8.96 -0.58 14.94
N ASP A 123 -8.10 -0.75 13.93
CA ASP A 123 -6.65 -0.80 14.05
C ASP A 123 -6.00 0.59 13.89
N PRO A 124 -4.75 0.78 14.35
CA PRO A 124 -4.00 2.02 14.16
C PRO A 124 -3.78 2.39 12.70
N SER A 125 -3.49 3.70 12.47
CA SER A 125 -3.39 4.26 11.12
C SER A 125 -2.13 3.81 10.37
N HIS A 126 -0.97 3.77 11.04
CA HIS A 126 0.32 3.53 10.38
C HIS A 126 0.81 2.08 10.55
N PRO A 127 1.32 1.48 9.47
CA PRO A 127 1.22 1.87 8.06
C PRO A 127 -0.12 1.47 7.41
N SER A 128 -0.41 1.99 6.19
CA SER A 128 -1.63 1.64 5.47
C SER A 128 -1.55 0.24 4.84
N GLY A 129 -2.29 -0.72 5.42
CA GLY A 129 -2.32 -2.09 4.90
C GLY A 129 -2.98 -2.20 3.52
N ASP A 130 -3.97 -1.35 3.21
CA ASP A 130 -4.61 -1.34 1.88
C ASP A 130 -3.60 -0.87 0.81
N SER A 131 -2.79 0.16 1.09
CA SER A 131 -1.73 0.62 0.19
C SER A 131 -0.65 -0.45 0.03
N MET A 132 -0.22 -1.10 1.11
CA MET A 132 0.75 -2.20 1.05
C MET A 132 0.29 -3.30 0.08
N ARG A 133 -0.96 -3.75 0.18
CA ARG A 133 -1.51 -4.83 -0.66
C ARG A 133 -1.53 -4.47 -2.13
N VAL A 134 -2.05 -3.29 -2.48
CA VAL A 134 -2.17 -2.91 -3.88
C VAL A 134 -0.81 -2.64 -4.52
N TRP A 135 0.15 -2.08 -3.80
CA TRP A 135 1.51 -1.87 -4.30
C TRP A 135 2.28 -3.19 -4.43
N TYR A 136 2.08 -4.13 -3.53
CA TYR A 136 2.62 -5.48 -3.67
C TYR A 136 2.11 -6.16 -4.94
N LEU A 137 0.78 -6.22 -5.12
CA LEU A 137 0.14 -6.85 -6.29
C LEU A 137 0.49 -6.14 -7.59
N ALA A 138 0.66 -4.81 -7.56
CA ALA A 138 1.01 -4.02 -8.74
C ALA A 138 2.32 -4.47 -9.41
N PHE A 139 3.25 -4.98 -8.63
CA PHE A 139 4.52 -5.51 -9.14
C PHE A 139 4.50 -7.03 -9.30
N VAL A 140 4.00 -7.75 -8.31
CA VAL A 140 4.07 -9.22 -8.29
C VAL A 140 3.26 -9.85 -9.43
N ILE A 141 2.06 -9.35 -9.75
CA ILE A 141 1.25 -9.91 -10.83
C ILE A 141 1.95 -9.79 -12.20
N PRO A 142 2.41 -8.59 -12.62
CA PRO A 142 3.14 -8.48 -13.89
C PRO A 142 4.41 -9.31 -13.93
N MET A 143 5.14 -9.43 -12.82
CA MET A 143 6.34 -10.27 -12.72
C MET A 143 6.00 -11.75 -12.90
N ALA A 144 5.01 -12.27 -12.16
CA ALA A 144 4.63 -13.67 -12.16
C ALA A 144 4.17 -14.18 -13.53
N PHE A 145 3.47 -13.33 -14.27
CA PHE A 145 2.93 -13.67 -15.60
C PHE A 145 3.74 -13.14 -16.77
N GLY A 146 4.91 -12.52 -16.53
CA GLY A 146 5.77 -11.96 -17.59
C GLY A 146 5.08 -10.88 -18.42
N LEU A 147 4.21 -10.06 -17.80
CA LEU A 147 3.39 -9.08 -18.51
C LEU A 147 4.21 -7.85 -18.96
N PRO A 148 3.79 -7.15 -20.02
CA PRO A 148 4.52 -6.00 -20.55
C PRO A 148 4.44 -4.77 -19.62
N TRP A 149 5.36 -3.81 -19.82
CA TRP A 149 5.43 -2.56 -19.04
C TRP A 149 4.11 -1.77 -18.99
N ALA A 150 3.34 -1.81 -20.05
CA ALA A 150 2.05 -1.12 -20.10
C ALA A 150 1.09 -1.64 -19.02
N VAL A 151 1.12 -2.95 -18.74
CA VAL A 151 0.31 -3.56 -17.68
C VAL A 151 0.85 -3.18 -16.30
N LEU A 152 2.17 -3.16 -16.10
CA LEU A 152 2.76 -2.67 -14.85
C LEU A 152 2.34 -1.22 -14.57
N ILE A 153 2.40 -0.35 -15.58
CA ILE A 153 1.96 1.05 -15.45
C ILE A 153 0.49 1.11 -15.06
N LEU A 154 -0.38 0.32 -15.69
CA LEU A 154 -1.80 0.27 -15.34
C LEU A 154 -2.01 -0.15 -13.87
N PHE A 155 -1.32 -1.20 -13.41
CA PHE A 155 -1.40 -1.65 -12.01
C PHE A 155 -0.87 -0.58 -11.04
N CYS A 156 0.22 0.11 -11.38
CA CYS A 156 0.73 1.24 -10.58
C CYS A 156 -0.29 2.39 -10.52
N CYS A 157 -0.96 2.72 -11.62
CA CYS A 157 -2.03 3.72 -11.62
C CYS A 157 -3.20 3.32 -10.69
N ILE A 158 -3.61 2.06 -10.72
CA ILE A 158 -4.63 1.52 -9.81
C ILE A 158 -4.14 1.62 -8.35
N ALA A 159 -2.89 1.26 -8.07
CA ALA A 159 -2.32 1.34 -6.72
C ALA A 159 -2.27 2.79 -6.21
N ILE A 160 -1.95 3.77 -7.07
CA ILE A 160 -2.00 5.20 -6.76
C ILE A 160 -3.43 5.61 -6.42
N LEU A 161 -4.42 5.26 -7.25
CA LEU A 161 -5.82 5.62 -7.03
C LEU A 161 -6.37 5.03 -5.72
N VAL A 162 -6.08 3.75 -5.43
CA VAL A 162 -6.47 3.13 -4.16
C VAL A 162 -5.80 3.82 -2.98
N SER A 163 -4.51 4.16 -3.10
CA SER A 163 -3.74 4.86 -2.07
C SER A 163 -4.29 6.26 -1.80
N LEU A 164 -4.58 7.05 -2.84
CA LEU A 164 -5.26 8.34 -2.71
C LEU A 164 -6.65 8.20 -2.11
N GLY A 165 -7.35 7.12 -2.43
CA GLY A 165 -8.64 6.78 -1.82
C GLY A 165 -8.57 6.64 -0.29
N ARG A 166 -7.45 6.21 0.28
CA ARG A 166 -7.28 6.16 1.75
C ARG A 166 -7.31 7.54 2.38
N ILE A 167 -6.75 8.54 1.70
CA ILE A 167 -6.76 9.94 2.13
C ILE A 167 -8.15 10.54 1.90
N ALA A 168 -8.73 10.32 0.72
CA ALA A 168 -10.08 10.79 0.35
C ALA A 168 -11.16 10.29 1.31
N LEU A 169 -11.07 9.04 1.75
CA LEU A 169 -12.00 8.42 2.71
C LEU A 169 -11.74 8.82 4.17
N GLY A 170 -10.74 9.66 4.45
CA GLY A 170 -10.44 10.19 5.78
C GLY A 170 -9.82 9.20 6.76
N VAL A 171 -9.19 8.11 6.28
CA VAL A 171 -8.75 7.00 7.14
C VAL A 171 -7.25 6.86 7.34
N HIS A 172 -6.43 7.46 6.45
CA HIS A 172 -4.96 7.44 6.53
C HIS A 172 -4.36 8.80 6.20
N PHE A 173 -3.26 9.13 6.86
CA PHE A 173 -2.42 10.26 6.49
C PHE A 173 -1.51 9.90 5.30
N PRO A 174 -0.97 10.89 4.55
CA PRO A 174 -0.01 10.64 3.46
C PRO A 174 1.19 9.78 3.86
N LEU A 175 1.76 10.01 5.05
CA LEU A 175 2.89 9.20 5.55
C LEU A 175 2.50 7.76 5.87
N ASP A 176 1.24 7.47 6.23
CA ASP A 176 0.76 6.10 6.41
C ASP A 176 0.70 5.35 5.06
N VAL A 177 0.22 6.06 4.05
CA VAL A 177 0.14 5.56 2.66
C VAL A 177 1.54 5.28 2.13
N MET A 178 2.48 6.21 2.34
CA MET A 178 3.88 6.07 1.95
C MET A 178 4.54 4.87 2.65
N GLY A 179 4.34 4.71 3.96
CA GLY A 179 4.84 3.55 4.70
C GLY A 179 4.27 2.22 4.20
N GLY A 180 2.97 2.18 3.88
CA GLY A 180 2.33 1.02 3.28
C GLY A 180 2.87 0.70 1.88
N MET A 181 3.00 1.72 1.01
CA MET A 181 3.62 1.58 -0.31
C MET A 181 5.03 0.97 -0.19
N GLY A 182 5.84 1.52 0.73
CA GLY A 182 7.21 1.03 0.96
C GLY A 182 7.25 -0.45 1.32
N LEU A 183 6.39 -0.92 2.23
CA LEU A 183 6.28 -2.34 2.58
C LEU A 183 5.87 -3.20 1.38
N GLY A 184 4.92 -2.73 0.56
CA GLY A 184 4.51 -3.42 -0.66
C GLY A 184 5.67 -3.59 -1.65
N LEU A 185 6.48 -2.54 -1.84
CA LEU A 185 7.67 -2.58 -2.71
C LEU A 185 8.76 -3.50 -2.17
N ILE A 186 9.00 -3.52 -0.85
CA ILE A 186 9.94 -4.47 -0.22
C ILE A 186 9.49 -5.90 -0.51
N GLY A 187 8.22 -6.23 -0.28
CA GLY A 187 7.70 -7.57 -0.55
C GLY A 187 7.85 -7.97 -2.02
N ALA A 188 7.56 -7.04 -2.95
CA ALA A 188 7.72 -7.27 -4.38
C ALA A 188 9.19 -7.45 -4.79
N GLY A 189 10.11 -6.67 -4.20
CA GLY A 189 11.54 -6.81 -4.42
C GLY A 189 12.09 -8.14 -3.92
N LEU A 190 11.65 -8.58 -2.72
CA LEU A 190 11.98 -9.91 -2.22
C LEU A 190 11.45 -11.01 -3.13
N TYR A 191 10.19 -10.91 -3.58
CA TYR A 191 9.62 -11.87 -4.53
C TYR A 191 10.47 -11.99 -5.80
N GLN A 192 10.93 -10.87 -6.35
CA GLN A 192 11.73 -10.87 -7.57
C GLN A 192 13.09 -11.58 -7.42
N LEU A 193 13.68 -11.61 -6.23
CA LEU A 193 14.95 -12.31 -5.99
C LEU A 193 14.81 -13.83 -6.09
N PHE A 194 13.58 -14.38 -6.04
CA PHE A 194 13.28 -15.81 -6.04
C PHE A 194 12.52 -16.28 -7.31
N LEU A 195 12.31 -15.36 -8.28
CA LEU A 195 11.81 -15.66 -9.60
C LEU A 195 12.94 -16.16 -10.52
#